data_672d34c7de423f4de3a667561261f28c
#
_entry.id   672d34c7de423f4de3a667561261f28c
#
_cell.length_a   1.000
_cell.length_b   1.000
_cell.length_c   1.000
_cell.angle_alpha   90.00
_cell.angle_beta   90.00
_cell.angle_gamma   90.00
#
_symmetry.space_group_name_H-M   'P 1'
#
loop_
_entity.id
_entity.type
_entity.pdbx_description
1 polymer ?
#
loop_
_entity_poly.entity_id
_entity_poly.type
_entity_poly.pdbx_seq_one_letter_code
_entity_poly.pdbx_strand_id
1 'polypeptide(L)'
;MIESAGTLLYRRNNGKLEVLIVHPWGPYNRRAPWSIPKGRTNPGEDVETAARRETREETGVEAGPLHSIGSVDLARSRKRIHGFAGPAPQDAAPRGDQKEVDEAKFVPIDRARFLLHPAQVTFLDRLLSTLDMEGATPLPPDPPRDIGST
;
A
#
# COMPACT_ATOMS: atom_id res chain seq x y z
N MET A 1 -2.27 -3.13 -22.33
CA MET A 1 -2.56 -2.70 -20.95
C MET A 1 -1.28 -2.22 -20.30
N ILE A 2 -1.35 -1.07 -19.66
CA ILE A 2 -0.18 -0.51 -18.97
C ILE A 2 -0.04 -1.18 -17.60
N GLU A 3 1.13 -1.73 -17.32
CA GLU A 3 1.38 -2.43 -16.06
C GLU A 3 2.02 -1.48 -15.05
N SER A 4 1.43 -1.45 -13.85
CA SER A 4 1.97 -0.72 -12.70
C SER A 4 2.00 -1.67 -11.51
N ALA A 5 2.82 -1.32 -10.53
CA ALA A 5 2.91 -2.12 -9.31
C ALA A 5 3.09 -1.20 -8.11
N GLY A 6 2.55 -1.61 -6.99
CA GLY A 6 2.65 -0.83 -5.78
C GLY A 6 2.48 -1.66 -4.53
N THR A 7 2.63 -1.01 -3.39
CA THR A 7 2.54 -1.70 -2.11
C THR A 7 1.45 -1.13 -1.23
N LEU A 8 0.87 -1.99 -0.42
CA LEU A 8 -0.02 -1.60 0.66
C LEU A 8 0.67 -2.03 1.96
N LEU A 9 1.50 -1.13 2.48
CA LEU A 9 2.21 -1.37 3.73
C LEU A 9 1.29 -1.02 4.89
N TYR A 10 1.29 -1.86 5.91
CA TYR A 10 0.39 -1.66 7.05
C TYR A 10 1.14 -1.72 8.36
N ARG A 11 0.54 -1.16 9.40
CA ARG A 11 1.05 -1.22 10.76
C ARG A 11 -0.12 -1.16 11.72
N ARG A 12 0.13 -1.51 12.97
CA ARG A 12 -0.86 -1.30 14.02
C ARG A 12 -0.37 -0.16 14.91
N ASN A 13 -1.28 0.75 15.19
CA ASN A 13 -1.00 1.91 16.03
C ASN A 13 -2.14 2.01 17.04
N ASN A 14 -1.84 1.80 18.32
CA ASN A 14 -2.85 1.79 19.39
C ASN A 14 -3.99 0.82 19.07
N GLY A 15 -3.65 -0.33 18.54
CA GLY A 15 -4.62 -1.37 18.20
C GLY A 15 -5.35 -1.17 16.89
N LYS A 16 -5.12 -0.04 16.22
CA LYS A 16 -5.78 0.25 14.95
C LYS A 16 -4.88 -0.10 13.79
N LEU A 17 -5.47 -0.72 12.77
CA LEU A 17 -4.75 -1.04 11.55
C LEU A 17 -4.68 0.21 10.68
N GLU A 18 -3.45 0.57 10.31
CA GLU A 18 -3.18 1.71 9.44
C GLU A 18 -2.46 1.26 8.19
N VAL A 19 -2.68 1.97 7.10
CA VAL A 19 -2.04 1.68 5.82
C VAL A 19 -1.36 2.95 5.29
N LEU A 20 -0.27 2.76 4.56
CA LEU A 20 0.50 3.85 3.97
C LEU A 20 -0.09 4.19 2.61
N ILE A 21 -0.53 5.43 2.46
CA ILE A 21 -1.08 5.92 1.19
C ILE A 21 -0.42 7.25 0.83
N VAL A 22 -0.54 7.62 -0.45
CA VAL A 22 0.09 8.82 -0.99
C VAL A 22 -0.92 9.67 -1.73
N HIS A 23 -0.66 10.97 -1.78
CA HIS A 23 -1.47 11.91 -2.54
C HIS A 23 -0.66 12.42 -3.74
N PRO A 24 -1.21 12.40 -4.95
CA PRO A 24 -0.46 12.85 -6.13
C PRO A 24 -0.16 14.33 -6.07
N TRP A 25 1.06 14.68 -6.52
CA TRP A 25 1.54 16.06 -6.52
C TRP A 25 0.97 16.83 -7.70
N GLY A 26 0.82 18.12 -7.52
CA GLY A 26 0.54 19.04 -8.62
C GLY A 26 -0.75 19.82 -8.46
N PRO A 27 -0.83 21.00 -9.11
CA PRO A 27 -1.97 21.88 -8.93
C PRO A 27 -3.26 21.29 -9.47
N TYR A 28 -3.18 20.42 -10.47
CA TYR A 28 -4.37 19.78 -11.03
C TYR A 28 -4.81 18.56 -10.21
N ASN A 29 -4.03 18.17 -9.20
CA ASN A 29 -4.30 17.00 -8.39
C ASN A 29 -4.77 17.32 -6.99
N ARG A 30 -5.11 18.57 -6.70
CA ARG A 30 -5.48 18.99 -5.36
C ARG A 30 -6.63 18.16 -4.79
N ARG A 31 -7.59 17.79 -5.62
CA ARG A 31 -8.75 17.00 -5.21
C ARG A 31 -8.72 15.59 -5.72
N ALA A 32 -7.58 15.16 -6.24
CA ALA A 32 -7.44 13.80 -6.72
C ALA A 32 -7.54 12.81 -5.55
N PRO A 33 -8.04 11.60 -5.81
CA PRO A 33 -8.01 10.57 -4.79
C PRO A 33 -6.58 10.22 -4.39
N TRP A 34 -6.44 9.74 -3.18
CA TRP A 34 -5.19 9.15 -2.72
C TRP A 34 -4.97 7.79 -3.39
N SER A 35 -3.78 7.28 -3.27
CA SER A 35 -3.36 6.05 -3.93
C SER A 35 -2.41 5.28 -3.03
N ILE A 36 -2.29 3.98 -3.27
CA ILE A 36 -1.13 3.27 -2.75
C ILE A 36 0.11 3.79 -3.51
N PRO A 37 1.30 3.76 -2.89
CA PRO A 37 2.53 4.08 -3.63
C PRO A 37 2.68 3.10 -4.78
N LYS A 38 2.79 3.60 -6.00
CA LYS A 38 2.83 2.75 -7.19
C LYS A 38 3.38 3.51 -8.38
N GLY A 39 3.83 2.77 -9.37
CA GLY A 39 4.23 3.34 -10.63
C GLY A 39 4.42 2.27 -11.68
N ARG A 40 4.79 2.71 -12.86
CA ARG A 40 4.91 1.81 -14.02
C ARG A 40 6.13 0.90 -13.86
N THR A 41 5.99 -0.33 -14.32
CA THR A 41 7.13 -1.24 -14.38
C THR A 41 8.07 -0.81 -15.49
N ASN A 42 9.36 -1.07 -15.28
CA ASN A 42 10.35 -0.88 -16.32
C ASN A 42 10.44 -2.14 -17.19
N PRO A 43 10.92 -2.01 -18.45
CA PRO A 43 11.10 -3.21 -19.27
C PRO A 43 11.94 -4.26 -18.56
N GLY A 44 11.42 -5.48 -18.50
CA GLY A 44 12.14 -6.60 -17.88
C GLY A 44 12.09 -6.63 -16.36
N GLU A 45 11.46 -5.65 -15.74
CA GLU A 45 11.36 -5.59 -14.28
C GLU A 45 10.14 -6.39 -13.82
N ASP A 46 10.32 -7.28 -12.84
CA ASP A 46 9.18 -8.00 -12.31
C ASP A 46 8.34 -7.08 -11.42
N VAL A 47 7.07 -7.45 -11.23
CA VAL A 47 6.12 -6.53 -10.59
C VAL A 47 6.44 -6.29 -9.12
N GLU A 48 6.95 -7.27 -8.39
CA GLU A 48 7.31 -7.04 -6.99
C GLU A 48 8.49 -6.07 -6.87
N THR A 49 9.50 -6.23 -7.73
CA THR A 49 10.64 -5.33 -7.75
C THR A 49 10.19 -3.91 -8.05
N ALA A 50 9.29 -3.76 -9.02
CA ALA A 50 8.73 -2.45 -9.36
C ALA A 50 7.97 -1.84 -8.18
N ALA A 51 7.17 -2.65 -7.49
CA ALA A 51 6.40 -2.18 -6.34
C ALA A 51 7.33 -1.65 -5.24
N ARG A 52 8.41 -2.38 -4.96
CA ARG A 52 9.40 -1.96 -3.95
C ARG A 52 10.09 -0.67 -4.36
N ARG A 53 10.49 -0.58 -5.62
CA ARG A 53 11.19 0.60 -6.14
C ARG A 53 10.29 1.82 -6.08
N GLU A 54 9.06 1.69 -6.56
CA GLU A 54 8.14 2.84 -6.57
C GLU A 54 7.81 3.30 -5.16
N THR A 55 7.64 2.37 -4.22
CA THR A 55 7.38 2.74 -2.83
C THR A 55 8.55 3.54 -2.25
N ARG A 56 9.78 3.08 -2.49
CA ARG A 56 10.96 3.79 -2.02
C ARG A 56 11.06 5.17 -2.67
N GLU A 57 10.81 5.25 -3.98
CA GLU A 57 10.92 6.53 -4.69
C GLU A 57 9.87 7.54 -4.21
N GLU A 58 8.64 7.09 -4.00
CA GLU A 58 7.56 8.00 -3.65
C GLU A 58 7.48 8.33 -2.17
N THR A 59 7.91 7.44 -1.29
CA THR A 59 7.71 7.60 0.15
C THR A 59 8.99 7.55 0.96
N GLY A 60 10.09 7.10 0.38
CA GLY A 60 11.33 6.90 1.13
C GLY A 60 11.36 5.64 1.98
N VAL A 61 10.30 4.84 1.96
CA VAL A 61 10.21 3.65 2.81
C VAL A 61 10.68 2.42 2.05
N GLU A 62 11.58 1.65 2.68
CA GLU A 62 12.03 0.36 2.13
C GLU A 62 11.09 -0.71 2.62
N ALA A 63 10.42 -1.37 1.70
CA ALA A 63 9.48 -2.42 2.06
C ALA A 63 10.23 -3.65 2.58
N GLY A 64 9.68 -4.26 3.63
CA GLY A 64 10.15 -5.56 4.11
C GLY A 64 9.48 -6.71 3.35
N PRO A 65 9.18 -7.81 4.03
CA PRO A 65 8.51 -8.95 3.37
C PRO A 65 7.17 -8.54 2.77
N LEU A 66 6.90 -9.01 1.57
CA LEU A 66 5.67 -8.70 0.84
C LEU A 66 5.02 -9.97 0.32
N HIS A 67 3.71 -9.95 0.19
CA HIS A 67 2.97 -11.00 -0.51
C HIS A 67 1.98 -10.36 -1.47
N SER A 68 1.70 -11.05 -2.57
CA SER A 68 0.77 -10.53 -3.58
C SER A 68 -0.65 -10.48 -3.04
N ILE A 69 -1.33 -9.37 -3.32
CA ILE A 69 -2.75 -9.25 -3.09
C ILE A 69 -3.49 -9.07 -4.42
N GLY A 70 -2.89 -9.57 -5.50
CA GLY A 70 -3.53 -9.59 -6.80
C GLY A 70 -3.43 -8.26 -7.53
N SER A 71 -4.25 -8.11 -8.53
CA SER A 71 -4.24 -6.89 -9.33
C SER A 71 -5.64 -6.32 -9.48
N VAL A 72 -5.71 -5.05 -9.84
CA VAL A 72 -6.96 -4.39 -10.22
C VAL A 72 -6.75 -3.70 -11.56
N ASP A 73 -7.79 -3.68 -12.36
CA ASP A 73 -7.76 -3.05 -13.67
C ASP A 73 -8.53 -1.74 -13.62
N LEU A 74 -7.91 -0.68 -14.17
CA LEU A 74 -8.59 0.59 -14.37
C LEU A 74 -8.95 0.66 -15.85
N ALA A 75 -10.20 0.34 -16.16
CA ALA A 75 -10.63 0.16 -17.53
C ALA A 75 -10.42 1.42 -18.39
N ARG A 76 -10.72 2.59 -17.86
CA ARG A 76 -10.63 3.84 -18.60
C ARG A 76 -9.22 4.17 -19.04
N SER A 77 -8.24 3.93 -18.16
CA SER A 77 -6.85 4.27 -18.45
C SER A 77 -6.08 3.07 -18.99
N ARG A 78 -6.75 1.92 -19.12
CA ARG A 78 -6.12 0.66 -19.56
C ARG A 78 -4.89 0.33 -18.75
N LYS A 79 -4.99 0.54 -17.44
CA LYS A 79 -3.92 0.22 -16.50
C LYS A 79 -4.29 -0.99 -15.67
N ARG A 80 -3.27 -1.77 -15.36
CA ARG A 80 -3.39 -2.84 -14.38
C ARG A 80 -2.41 -2.54 -13.25
N ILE A 81 -2.91 -2.55 -12.02
CA ILE A 81 -2.06 -2.32 -10.85
C ILE A 81 -1.91 -3.62 -10.10
N HIS A 82 -0.68 -4.09 -9.98
CA HIS A 82 -0.35 -5.25 -9.16
C HIS A 82 -0.05 -4.77 -7.76
N GLY A 83 -0.72 -5.36 -6.76
CA GLY A 83 -0.57 -4.94 -5.38
C GLY A 83 0.16 -5.99 -4.55
N PHE A 84 0.99 -5.50 -3.63
CA PHE A 84 1.73 -6.33 -2.69
C PHE A 84 1.57 -5.75 -1.30
N ALA A 85 1.32 -6.59 -0.32
CA ALA A 85 1.09 -6.13 1.05
C ALA A 85 2.12 -6.72 1.99
N GLY A 86 2.42 -5.98 3.03
CA GLY A 86 3.32 -6.44 4.07
C GLY A 86 3.39 -5.44 5.21
N PRO A 87 3.93 -5.86 6.35
CA PRO A 87 4.08 -4.95 7.48
C PRO A 87 5.11 -3.88 7.16
N ALA A 88 4.79 -2.64 7.54
CA ALA A 88 5.75 -1.55 7.39
C ALA A 88 6.92 -1.74 8.34
N PRO A 89 8.13 -1.33 7.96
CA PRO A 89 9.25 -1.32 8.90
C PRO A 89 8.92 -0.45 10.11
N GLN A 90 9.43 -0.84 11.28
CA GLN A 90 9.13 -0.11 12.51
C GLN A 90 9.64 1.34 12.47
N ASP A 91 10.73 1.56 11.75
CA ASP A 91 11.32 2.88 11.64
C ASP A 91 10.82 3.67 10.42
N ALA A 92 9.74 3.21 9.80
CA ALA A 92 9.21 3.88 8.61
C ALA A 92 8.85 5.32 8.92
N ALA A 93 9.39 6.24 8.13
CA ALA A 93 9.11 7.67 8.24
C ALA A 93 8.77 8.18 6.84
N PRO A 94 7.55 7.88 6.37
CA PRO A 94 7.17 8.22 5.00
C PRO A 94 7.04 9.72 4.80
N ARG A 95 7.38 10.15 3.58
CA ARG A 95 7.17 11.54 3.17
C ARG A 95 7.11 11.57 1.65
N GLY A 96 6.33 12.51 1.11
CA GLY A 96 6.24 12.66 -0.34
C GLY A 96 7.54 13.11 -0.96
N ASP A 97 7.79 12.67 -2.19
CA ASP A 97 9.01 13.03 -2.91
C ASP A 97 8.93 14.43 -3.53
N GLN A 98 7.79 15.08 -3.47
CA GLN A 98 7.52 16.42 -4.01
C GLN A 98 7.73 16.51 -5.52
N LYS A 99 7.64 15.37 -6.21
CA LYS A 99 7.68 15.29 -7.67
C LYS A 99 6.42 14.64 -8.20
N GLU A 100 6.13 13.44 -7.73
CA GLU A 100 4.91 12.71 -8.09
C GLU A 100 3.93 12.66 -6.94
N VAL A 101 4.43 12.82 -5.71
CA VAL A 101 3.65 12.66 -4.49
C VAL A 101 3.96 13.84 -3.57
N ASP A 102 2.93 14.54 -3.11
CA ASP A 102 3.13 15.63 -2.15
C ASP A 102 3.00 15.19 -0.70
N GLU A 103 2.21 14.14 -0.42
CA GLU A 103 2.07 13.61 0.93
C GLU A 103 2.13 12.10 0.90
N ALA A 104 2.75 11.55 1.94
CA ALA A 104 2.75 10.10 2.18
C ALA A 104 2.55 9.91 3.67
N LYS A 105 1.53 9.15 4.06
CA LYS A 105 1.25 8.98 5.48
C LYS A 105 0.47 7.72 5.76
N PHE A 106 0.58 7.24 6.99
CA PHE A 106 -0.26 6.17 7.48
C PHE A 106 -1.60 6.72 7.92
N VAL A 107 -2.68 6.07 7.52
CA VAL A 107 -4.02 6.44 7.96
C VAL A 107 -4.76 5.16 8.38
N PRO A 108 -5.74 5.28 9.30
CA PRO A 108 -6.57 4.13 9.62
C PRO A 108 -7.19 3.55 8.37
N ILE A 109 -7.28 2.23 8.30
CA ILE A 109 -7.78 1.56 7.09
C ILE A 109 -9.20 2.01 6.75
N ASP A 110 -10.03 2.31 7.75
CA ASP A 110 -11.38 2.82 7.53
C ASP A 110 -11.35 4.15 6.78
N ARG A 111 -10.39 5.00 7.14
CA ARG A 111 -10.23 6.30 6.48
C ARG A 111 -9.71 6.12 5.06
N ALA A 112 -8.77 5.20 4.86
CA ALA A 112 -8.21 4.92 3.54
C ALA A 112 -9.31 4.53 2.54
N ARG A 113 -10.35 3.85 3.02
CA ARG A 113 -11.46 3.41 2.18
C ARG A 113 -12.13 4.57 1.47
N PHE A 114 -12.19 5.72 2.12
CA PHE A 114 -12.79 6.92 1.54
C PHE A 114 -11.81 7.78 0.75
N LEU A 115 -10.52 7.66 1.05
CA LEU A 115 -9.50 8.50 0.43
C LEU A 115 -8.97 7.91 -0.88
N LEU A 116 -8.88 6.58 -0.96
CA LEU A 116 -8.28 5.92 -2.11
C LEU A 116 -9.16 6.00 -3.34
N HIS A 117 -8.51 6.00 -4.51
CA HIS A 117 -9.21 5.79 -5.76
C HIS A 117 -10.10 4.55 -5.62
N PRO A 118 -11.37 4.64 -6.06
CA PRO A 118 -12.33 3.55 -5.83
C PRO A 118 -11.86 2.17 -6.29
N ALA A 119 -11.12 2.12 -7.40
CA ALA A 119 -10.63 0.83 -7.91
C ALA A 119 -9.62 0.19 -6.95
N GLN A 120 -8.96 0.99 -6.12
CA GLN A 120 -7.94 0.48 -5.20
C GLN A 120 -8.52 0.02 -3.87
N VAL A 121 -9.77 0.33 -3.58
CA VAL A 121 -10.42 -0.11 -2.34
C VAL A 121 -10.41 -1.64 -2.24
N THR A 122 -10.45 -2.30 -3.39
CA THR A 122 -10.36 -3.77 -3.44
C THR A 122 -9.09 -4.29 -2.75
N PHE A 123 -7.99 -3.55 -2.84
CA PHE A 123 -6.75 -3.95 -2.17
C PHE A 123 -6.92 -3.96 -0.64
N LEU A 124 -7.68 -2.99 -0.10
CA LEU A 124 -7.95 -2.97 1.34
C LEU A 124 -8.72 -4.21 1.78
N ASP A 125 -9.73 -4.59 0.99
CA ASP A 125 -10.53 -5.77 1.31
C ASP A 125 -9.69 -7.04 1.24
N ARG A 126 -8.81 -7.12 0.26
CA ARG A 126 -7.93 -8.28 0.12
C ARG A 126 -6.91 -8.35 1.27
N LEU A 127 -6.40 -7.20 1.70
CA LEU A 127 -5.52 -7.17 2.87
C LEU A 127 -6.25 -7.66 4.10
N LEU A 128 -7.47 -7.18 4.35
CA LEU A 128 -8.25 -7.60 5.49
C LEU A 128 -8.52 -9.10 5.45
N SER A 129 -8.85 -9.64 4.29
CA SER A 129 -9.04 -11.08 4.12
C SER A 129 -7.78 -11.86 4.47
N THR A 130 -6.63 -11.39 4.01
CA THR A 130 -5.35 -12.05 4.30
C THR A 130 -5.08 -12.04 5.80
N LEU A 131 -5.30 -10.91 6.46
CA LEU A 131 -5.06 -10.81 7.90
C LEU A 131 -6.05 -11.65 8.69
N ASP A 132 -7.31 -11.74 8.24
CA ASP A 132 -8.29 -12.61 8.88
C ASP A 132 -7.88 -14.07 8.77
N MET A 133 -7.40 -14.48 7.62
CA MET A 133 -6.94 -15.87 7.43
C MET A 133 -5.75 -16.17 8.34
N GLU A 134 -4.83 -15.22 8.47
CA GLU A 134 -3.71 -15.37 9.39
C GLU A 134 -4.21 -15.47 10.83
N GLY A 135 -5.18 -14.63 11.18
CA GLY A 135 -5.76 -14.67 12.52
C GLY A 135 -6.55 -15.91 12.80
N ALA A 136 -7.12 -16.55 11.77
CA ALA A 136 -7.87 -17.79 11.92
C ALA A 136 -6.94 -19.00 12.03
N THR A 137 -5.70 -18.88 11.58
CA THR A 137 -4.72 -19.95 11.72
C THR A 137 -4.35 -20.09 13.21
N PRO A 138 -4.30 -21.31 13.75
CA PRO A 138 -3.84 -21.46 15.13
C PRO A 138 -2.43 -20.90 15.26
N LEU A 139 -2.30 -19.81 15.99
CA LEU A 139 -1.02 -19.16 16.17
C LEU A 139 -0.40 -19.61 17.47
N PRO A 140 0.94 -19.62 17.57
CA PRO A 140 1.57 -19.77 18.87
C PRO A 140 1.03 -18.67 19.79
N PRO A 141 0.74 -19.02 21.00
CA PRO A 141 0.28 -17.98 21.92
C PRO A 141 1.30 -16.87 21.96
N ASP A 142 1.21 -16.00 21.68
CA ASP A 142 1.80 -15.05 21.38
C ASP A 142 2.29 -14.40 21.39
N PRO A 143 2.65 -14.26 21.28
CA PRO A 143 3.21 -13.32 21.08
C PRO A 143 2.86 -12.31 20.65
N PRO A 144 2.72 -12.03 20.73
CA PRO A 144 2.16 -11.23 20.10
C PRO A 144 2.42 -10.46 19.30
N ARG A 145 2.31 -10.38 19.13
CA ARG A 145 2.53 -9.67 18.15
C ARG A 145 2.45 -8.32 18.36
N ASP A 146 2.65 -8.07 18.70
CA ASP A 146 2.42 -7.01 18.87
C ASP A 146 2.04 -6.38 18.25
N ILE A 147 1.84 -6.76 18.04
CA ILE A 147 1.30 -6.27 17.48
C ILE A 147 0.59 -5.63 17.78
N GLY A 148 0.92 -6.00 18.36
CA GLY A 148 0.33 -5.58 18.64
C GLY A 148 0.03 -5.35 19.06
N SER A 149 0.17 -5.64 19.40
CA SER A 149 -0.18 -5.38 19.75
C SER A 149 -0.26 -5.00 19.82
N THR A 150 -0.01 -5.41 19.79
CA THR A 150 -0.05 -5.23 19.72
C THR A 150 -0.08 -4.98 19.65
#